data_ef09c4a0e6c7f7febd1f927e52376915
#
_entry.id   ef09c4a0e6c7f7febd1f927e52376915
#
_cell.length_a   1.000
_cell.length_b   1.000
_cell.length_c   1.000
_cell.angle_alpha   90.00
_cell.angle_beta   90.00
_cell.angle_gamma   90.00
#
_symmetry.space_group_name_H-M   'P 1'
#
loop_
_entity.id
_entity.type
_entity.pdbx_description
1 polymer ?
#
loop_
_entity_poly.entity_id
_entity_poly.type
_entity_poly.pdbx_seq_one_letter_code
_entity_poly.pdbx_strand_id
1 'polypeptide(L)'
;MTSLSIKQKAQQYVVLTGMALFIGLLVGAIDMIFGQGLLLIGDFRSQHWPLILFLAIAGLVIVYLYKRFGGKASKGMGLIFDVGHAREEKIPLVLVPLIMLTTWMSHLFGGSVGREGVAVQIGATLSHRFARYIKIPDASRIFLMTGMAAGFAGLFQTPLAATFFALEVLTVGELQLMPLYPALIASIVASFTSHALGLEKFAVPLRETLSWTPETLIKVALLGLAFGLAGKLFAVSLSWLKKTVAQVLPNPYIRIALIGAGLSLVLLTLQLTKVGTYSGLGTNLIDVAFHQGIARSYDWILKLLFTVVTISAGYQGGEVTPLFAIGATLGVFLAPMLGLPVLVVAAIGYASVFGSATTTLLAPILIGGEVFGYANLPFFVIACAIAYCLPKEWSIYSGQKVAKK
;
A
#
# COMPACT_ATOMS: atom_id res chain seq x y z
N MET A 1 -28.73 -11.99 22.71
CA MET A 1 -27.63 -11.04 23.04
C MET A 1 -28.07 -10.23 24.25
N THR A 2 -27.52 -10.46 25.42
CA THR A 2 -27.80 -9.67 26.64
C THR A 2 -27.23 -8.26 26.40
N SER A 3 -28.11 -7.26 26.47
CA SER A 3 -27.72 -5.86 26.34
C SER A 3 -26.78 -5.49 27.49
N LEU A 4 -25.54 -5.13 27.16
CA LEU A 4 -24.58 -4.63 28.16
C LEU A 4 -25.18 -3.42 28.89
N SER A 5 -24.98 -3.35 30.23
CA SER A 5 -25.35 -2.17 31.00
C SER A 5 -24.59 -0.93 30.51
N ILE A 6 -25.14 0.27 30.75
CA ILE A 6 -24.49 1.55 30.37
C ILE A 6 -23.09 1.63 30.99
N LYS A 7 -22.89 1.18 32.21
CA LYS A 7 -21.60 1.14 32.90
C LYS A 7 -20.58 0.22 32.15
N GLN A 8 -21.03 -0.94 31.70
CA GLN A 8 -20.19 -1.88 30.96
C GLN A 8 -19.80 -1.33 29.58
N LYS A 9 -20.74 -0.67 28.88
CA LYS A 9 -20.45 0.02 27.62
C LYS A 9 -19.42 1.14 27.83
N ALA A 10 -19.60 2.00 28.82
CA ALA A 10 -18.66 3.07 29.14
C ALA A 10 -17.24 2.53 29.43
N GLN A 11 -17.17 1.45 30.24
CA GLN A 11 -15.90 0.80 30.54
C GLN A 11 -15.21 0.23 29.26
N GLN A 12 -15.97 -0.36 28.34
CA GLN A 12 -15.43 -0.82 27.06
C GLN A 12 -14.85 0.32 26.23
N TYR A 13 -15.56 1.46 26.13
CA TYR A 13 -15.05 2.62 25.39
C TYR A 13 -13.77 3.19 26.03
N VAL A 14 -13.68 3.26 27.36
CA VAL A 14 -12.46 3.72 28.05
C VAL A 14 -11.29 2.80 27.73
N VAL A 15 -11.48 1.47 27.77
CA VAL A 15 -10.43 0.49 27.43
C VAL A 15 -10.03 0.61 25.97
N LEU A 16 -10.99 0.71 25.05
CA LEU A 16 -10.71 0.86 23.61
C LEU A 16 -9.96 2.16 23.31
N THR A 17 -10.33 3.27 23.96
CA THR A 17 -9.63 4.55 23.83
C THR A 17 -8.19 4.45 24.29
N GLY A 18 -7.96 3.95 25.52
CA GLY A 18 -6.62 3.78 26.07
C GLY A 18 -5.73 2.90 25.20
N MET A 19 -6.30 1.79 24.72
CA MET A 19 -5.58 0.89 23.82
C MET A 19 -5.32 1.51 22.44
N ALA A 20 -6.26 2.24 21.87
CA ALA A 20 -6.09 2.91 20.58
C ALA A 20 -5.00 4.00 20.64
N LEU A 21 -4.97 4.79 21.73
CA LEU A 21 -3.89 5.75 21.98
C LEU A 21 -2.54 5.05 22.08
N PHE A 22 -2.44 3.98 22.87
CA PHE A 22 -1.21 3.21 23.03
C PHE A 22 -0.74 2.59 21.71
N ILE A 23 -1.65 1.97 20.94
CA ILE A 23 -1.36 1.37 19.64
C ILE A 23 -0.89 2.45 18.66
N GLY A 24 -1.58 3.60 18.62
CA GLY A 24 -1.19 4.71 17.76
C GLY A 24 0.22 5.22 18.05
N LEU A 25 0.56 5.42 19.33
CA LEU A 25 1.91 5.82 19.74
C LEU A 25 2.98 4.78 19.35
N LEU A 26 2.72 3.51 19.68
CA LEU A 26 3.65 2.42 19.42
C LEU A 26 3.90 2.23 17.92
N VAL A 27 2.82 2.13 17.14
CA VAL A 27 2.89 1.88 15.70
C VAL A 27 3.48 3.09 14.98
N GLY A 28 3.05 4.32 15.34
CA GLY A 28 3.59 5.54 14.75
C GLY A 28 5.10 5.70 14.97
N ALA A 29 5.61 5.33 16.15
CA ALA A 29 7.04 5.35 16.43
C ALA A 29 7.81 4.31 15.59
N ILE A 30 7.27 3.10 15.43
CA ILE A 30 7.90 2.05 14.62
C ILE A 30 7.83 2.39 13.12
N ASP A 31 6.73 2.96 12.65
CA ASP A 31 6.58 3.41 11.28
C ASP A 31 7.52 4.57 10.94
N MET A 32 7.79 5.46 11.89
CA MET A 32 8.83 6.48 11.73
C MET A 32 10.20 5.83 11.51
N ILE A 33 10.60 4.87 12.34
CA ILE A 33 11.88 4.15 12.18
C ILE A 33 11.92 3.44 10.82
N PHE A 34 10.83 2.78 10.44
CA PHE A 34 10.73 2.07 9.16
C PHE A 34 10.81 3.04 7.98
N GLY A 35 10.05 4.13 8.04
CA GLY A 35 9.97 5.15 6.98
C GLY A 35 11.28 5.92 6.80
N GLN A 36 11.88 6.41 7.89
CA GLN A 36 13.18 7.09 7.86
C GLN A 36 14.28 6.17 7.34
N GLY A 37 14.29 4.90 7.79
CA GLY A 37 15.20 3.90 7.27
C GLY A 37 15.11 3.73 5.76
N LEU A 38 13.89 3.74 5.19
CA LEU A 38 13.69 3.66 3.74
C LEU A 38 14.18 4.91 3.00
N LEU A 39 13.98 6.11 3.57
CA LEU A 39 14.48 7.35 2.98
C LEU A 39 16.00 7.36 2.93
N LEU A 40 16.66 7.07 4.07
CA LEU A 40 18.11 6.97 4.15
C LEU A 40 18.69 5.93 3.18
N ILE A 41 18.07 4.77 3.08
CA ILE A 41 18.46 3.72 2.13
C ILE A 41 18.26 4.17 0.68
N GLY A 42 17.18 4.88 0.38
CA GLY A 42 16.92 5.45 -0.93
C GLY A 42 18.00 6.45 -1.36
N ASP A 43 18.34 7.37 -0.47
CA ASP A 43 19.39 8.36 -0.71
C ASP A 43 20.78 7.71 -0.86
N PHE A 44 21.13 6.78 0.03
CA PHE A 44 22.38 6.03 -0.05
C PHE A 44 22.48 5.26 -1.38
N ARG A 45 21.43 4.56 -1.79
CA ARG A 45 21.39 3.83 -3.06
C ARG A 45 21.51 4.77 -4.26
N SER A 46 20.90 5.96 -4.22
CA SER A 46 20.96 6.92 -5.33
C SER A 46 22.41 7.34 -5.64
N GLN A 47 23.23 7.45 -4.59
CA GLN A 47 24.67 7.76 -4.68
C GLN A 47 25.50 6.53 -5.03
N HIS A 48 25.03 5.32 -4.70
CA HIS A 48 25.73 4.05 -4.88
C HIS A 48 24.93 3.11 -5.81
N TRP A 49 24.53 3.61 -6.97
CA TRP A 49 23.70 2.88 -7.93
C TRP A 49 24.24 1.48 -8.35
N PRO A 50 25.57 1.17 -8.32
CA PRO A 50 26.06 -0.18 -8.63
C PRO A 50 25.60 -1.25 -7.63
N LEU A 51 25.08 -0.88 -6.45
CA LEU A 51 24.51 -1.83 -5.50
C LEU A 51 23.40 -2.68 -6.10
N ILE A 52 22.75 -2.23 -7.16
CA ILE A 52 21.72 -2.98 -7.89
C ILE A 52 22.22 -4.34 -8.40
N LEU A 53 23.54 -4.47 -8.67
CA LEU A 53 24.16 -5.72 -9.10
C LEU A 53 24.08 -6.82 -8.03
N PHE A 54 23.93 -6.46 -6.79
CA PHE A 54 23.83 -7.39 -5.65
C PHE A 54 22.38 -7.79 -5.31
N LEU A 55 21.38 -7.39 -6.12
CA LEU A 55 19.97 -7.70 -5.87
C LEU A 55 19.75 -9.22 -5.74
N ALA A 56 20.37 -10.04 -6.60
CA ALA A 56 20.27 -11.49 -6.52
C ALA A 56 20.79 -12.04 -5.18
N ILE A 57 21.91 -11.53 -4.69
CA ILE A 57 22.52 -11.94 -3.41
C ILE A 57 21.60 -11.53 -2.25
N ALA A 58 21.09 -10.30 -2.26
CA ALA A 58 20.11 -9.83 -1.27
C ALA A 58 18.87 -10.73 -1.26
N GLY A 59 18.40 -11.14 -2.43
CA GLY A 59 17.28 -12.08 -2.57
C GLY A 59 17.56 -13.43 -1.89
N LEU A 60 18.75 -14.00 -2.08
CA LEU A 60 19.15 -15.25 -1.41
C LEU A 60 19.12 -15.11 0.11
N VAL A 61 19.60 -14.00 0.66
CA VAL A 61 19.56 -13.71 2.08
C VAL A 61 18.11 -13.56 2.57
N ILE A 62 17.25 -12.87 1.82
CA ILE A 62 15.82 -12.73 2.14
C ILE A 62 15.16 -14.12 2.25
N VAL A 63 15.34 -14.98 1.26
CA VAL A 63 14.79 -16.35 1.29
C VAL A 63 15.32 -17.14 2.47
N TYR A 64 16.62 -17.04 2.77
CA TYR A 64 17.22 -17.72 3.92
C TYR A 64 16.58 -17.26 5.23
N LEU A 65 16.44 -15.95 5.46
CA LEU A 65 15.84 -15.38 6.66
C LEU A 65 14.39 -15.86 6.85
N TYR A 66 13.58 -15.84 5.79
CA TYR A 66 12.20 -16.32 5.86
C TYR A 66 12.10 -17.83 6.09
N LYS A 67 12.97 -18.64 5.49
CA LYS A 67 13.01 -20.08 5.75
C LYS A 67 13.45 -20.40 7.17
N ARG A 68 14.39 -19.62 7.72
CA ARG A 68 14.96 -19.88 9.06
C ARG A 68 14.07 -19.38 10.19
N PHE A 69 13.47 -18.18 10.01
CA PHE A 69 12.77 -17.47 11.07
C PHE A 69 11.29 -17.19 10.76
N GLY A 70 10.87 -17.25 9.50
CA GLY A 70 9.56 -16.78 9.07
C GLY A 70 8.40 -17.65 9.54
N GLY A 71 8.49 -18.97 9.41
CA GLY A 71 7.36 -19.85 9.72
C GLY A 71 6.05 -19.35 9.07
N LYS A 72 4.99 -19.14 9.87
CA LYS A 72 3.71 -18.58 9.38
C LYS A 72 3.84 -17.13 8.88
N ALA A 73 4.83 -16.35 9.35
CA ALA A 73 5.07 -14.99 8.87
C ALA A 73 5.42 -14.93 7.38
N SER A 74 5.87 -16.02 6.78
CA SER A 74 6.15 -16.12 5.32
C SER A 74 4.92 -15.89 4.45
N LYS A 75 3.69 -15.98 4.99
CA LYS A 75 2.45 -15.64 4.29
C LYS A 75 2.25 -14.13 4.10
N GLY A 76 3.01 -13.29 4.84
CA GLY A 76 2.93 -11.84 4.75
C GLY A 76 1.51 -11.31 4.92
N MET A 77 1.06 -10.46 3.99
CA MET A 77 -0.30 -9.89 4.03
C MET A 77 -1.39 -10.96 4.02
N GLY A 78 -1.16 -12.14 3.40
CA GLY A 78 -2.09 -13.26 3.44
C GLY A 78 -2.38 -13.76 4.85
N LEU A 79 -1.39 -13.73 5.77
CA LEU A 79 -1.61 -14.07 7.17
C LEU A 79 -2.54 -13.08 7.88
N ILE A 80 -2.41 -11.78 7.55
CA ILE A 80 -3.29 -10.73 8.10
C ILE A 80 -4.75 -11.00 7.70
N PHE A 81 -4.99 -11.36 6.42
CA PHE A 81 -6.31 -11.76 5.94
C PHE A 81 -6.82 -13.06 6.58
N ASP A 82 -5.94 -14.05 6.76
CA ASP A 82 -6.31 -15.31 7.42
C ASP A 82 -6.79 -15.04 8.85
N VAL A 83 -6.11 -14.19 9.62
CA VAL A 83 -6.52 -13.78 10.97
C VAL A 83 -7.80 -12.95 10.94
N GLY A 84 -7.91 -11.99 10.01
CA GLY A 84 -9.10 -11.16 9.84
C GLY A 84 -10.37 -11.97 9.52
N HIS A 85 -10.21 -13.13 8.89
CA HIS A 85 -11.28 -14.07 8.58
C HIS A 85 -11.39 -15.26 9.56
N ALA A 86 -10.69 -15.21 10.71
CA ALA A 86 -10.65 -16.25 11.73
C ALA A 86 -10.20 -17.64 11.21
N ARG A 87 -9.36 -17.69 10.15
CA ARG A 87 -8.73 -18.91 9.65
C ARG A 87 -7.43 -19.21 10.41
N GLU A 88 -6.83 -18.19 11.00
CA GLU A 88 -5.64 -18.27 11.86
C GLU A 88 -5.87 -17.45 13.12
N GLU A 89 -5.29 -17.89 14.25
CA GLU A 89 -5.51 -17.23 15.54
C GLU A 89 -4.43 -16.20 15.90
N LYS A 90 -3.21 -16.37 15.37
CA LYS A 90 -2.03 -15.62 15.83
C LYS A 90 -1.15 -15.16 14.68
N ILE A 91 -0.63 -13.96 14.81
CA ILE A 91 0.42 -13.41 13.96
C ILE A 91 1.72 -13.45 14.77
N PRO A 92 2.79 -14.12 14.28
CA PRO A 92 4.09 -14.17 14.97
C PRO A 92 4.71 -12.77 14.99
N LEU A 93 5.19 -12.31 16.17
CA LEU A 93 5.84 -11.00 16.29
C LEU A 93 7.13 -10.87 15.46
N VAL A 94 7.77 -11.99 15.13
CA VAL A 94 8.95 -12.01 14.25
C VAL A 94 8.66 -11.42 12.87
N LEU A 95 7.39 -11.35 12.45
CA LEU A 95 6.99 -10.70 11.21
C LEU A 95 7.48 -9.25 11.16
N VAL A 96 7.40 -8.51 12.27
CA VAL A 96 7.76 -7.08 12.32
C VAL A 96 9.23 -6.84 11.96
N PRO A 97 10.23 -7.33 12.72
CA PRO A 97 11.63 -7.10 12.37
C PRO A 97 12.02 -7.76 11.05
N LEU A 98 11.43 -8.91 10.73
CA LEU A 98 11.76 -9.64 9.51
C LEU A 98 11.32 -8.88 8.26
N ILE A 99 10.08 -8.38 8.23
CA ILE A 99 9.57 -7.66 7.07
C ILE A 99 10.23 -6.27 6.92
N MET A 100 10.54 -5.59 8.03
CA MET A 100 11.27 -4.32 8.00
C MET A 100 12.66 -4.52 7.37
N LEU A 101 13.46 -5.44 7.92
CA LEU A 101 14.81 -5.71 7.44
C LEU A 101 14.82 -6.14 5.96
N THR A 102 13.95 -7.07 5.59
CA THR A 102 13.93 -7.61 4.22
C THR A 102 13.37 -6.63 3.21
N THR A 103 12.48 -5.71 3.61
CA THR A 103 12.04 -4.60 2.77
C THR A 103 13.16 -3.58 2.57
N TRP A 104 13.88 -3.22 3.64
CA TRP A 104 15.08 -2.37 3.52
C TRP A 104 16.12 -2.97 2.58
N MET A 105 16.37 -4.29 2.68
CA MET A 105 17.26 -4.99 1.74
C MET A 105 16.75 -4.91 0.30
N SER A 106 15.44 -5.16 0.06
CA SER A 106 14.87 -5.04 -1.27
C SER A 106 15.10 -3.65 -1.87
N HIS A 107 14.90 -2.59 -1.07
CA HIS A 107 15.11 -1.21 -1.52
C HIS A 107 16.57 -0.86 -1.72
N LEU A 108 17.47 -1.28 -0.82
CA LEU A 108 18.90 -1.00 -0.90
C LEU A 108 19.50 -1.52 -2.20
N PHE A 109 19.08 -2.71 -2.60
CA PHE A 109 19.60 -3.38 -3.80
C PHE A 109 18.72 -3.18 -5.05
N GLY A 110 17.80 -2.21 -5.02
CA GLY A 110 17.09 -1.75 -6.22
C GLY A 110 15.82 -2.52 -6.59
N GLY A 111 15.29 -3.37 -5.72
CA GLY A 111 13.99 -4.01 -5.93
C GLY A 111 12.87 -2.96 -6.09
N SER A 112 11.99 -3.14 -7.08
CA SER A 112 10.85 -2.26 -7.33
C SER A 112 9.68 -2.70 -6.47
N VAL A 113 9.53 -2.10 -5.29
CA VAL A 113 8.48 -2.44 -4.30
C VAL A 113 8.06 -1.20 -3.51
N GLY A 114 6.88 -1.26 -2.88
CA GLY A 114 6.33 -0.23 -2.00
C GLY A 114 6.59 -0.48 -0.52
N ARG A 115 5.94 0.29 0.33
CA ARG A 115 6.17 0.29 1.79
C ARG A 115 4.89 0.25 2.63
N GLU A 116 3.76 0.75 2.14
CA GLU A 116 2.52 0.92 2.91
C GLU A 116 1.93 -0.44 3.33
N GLY A 117 1.92 -1.44 2.43
CA GLY A 117 1.47 -2.79 2.77
C GLY A 117 2.33 -3.45 3.86
N VAL A 118 3.59 -3.05 3.99
CA VAL A 118 4.49 -3.47 5.09
C VAL A 118 4.07 -2.82 6.40
N ALA A 119 3.82 -1.51 6.41
CA ALA A 119 3.36 -0.78 7.60
C ALA A 119 2.01 -1.32 8.10
N VAL A 120 1.08 -1.65 7.20
CA VAL A 120 -0.17 -2.33 7.54
C VAL A 120 0.09 -3.66 8.27
N GLN A 121 1.05 -4.46 7.81
CA GLN A 121 1.42 -5.72 8.46
C GLN A 121 2.08 -5.50 9.83
N ILE A 122 2.93 -4.49 9.96
CA ILE A 122 3.58 -4.09 11.22
C ILE A 122 2.49 -3.70 12.23
N GLY A 123 1.64 -2.75 11.89
CA GLY A 123 0.58 -2.26 12.76
C GLY A 123 -0.41 -3.36 13.16
N ALA A 124 -0.88 -4.16 12.19
CA ALA A 124 -1.75 -5.31 12.44
C ALA A 124 -1.12 -6.31 13.43
N THR A 125 0.17 -6.66 13.23
CA THR A 125 0.87 -7.63 14.08
C THR A 125 1.01 -7.14 15.51
N LEU A 126 1.42 -5.89 15.69
CA LEU A 126 1.61 -5.29 17.00
C LEU A 126 0.29 -5.13 17.74
N SER A 127 -0.71 -4.56 17.10
CA SER A 127 -2.02 -4.34 17.70
C SER A 127 -2.73 -5.64 18.05
N HIS A 128 -2.76 -6.60 17.12
CA HIS A 128 -3.41 -7.90 17.35
C HIS A 128 -2.80 -8.67 18.53
N ARG A 129 -1.52 -8.45 18.87
CA ARG A 129 -0.88 -9.06 20.04
C ARG A 129 -1.59 -8.74 21.33
N PHE A 130 -2.20 -7.56 21.45
CA PHE A 130 -2.90 -7.11 22.66
C PHE A 130 -4.33 -7.62 22.75
N ALA A 131 -4.96 -8.05 21.65
CA ALA A 131 -6.33 -8.56 21.63
C ALA A 131 -6.59 -9.67 22.68
N ARG A 132 -5.61 -10.54 22.91
CA ARG A 132 -5.72 -11.64 23.88
C ARG A 132 -5.87 -11.22 25.35
N TYR A 133 -5.49 -9.98 25.66
CA TYR A 133 -5.59 -9.44 27.04
C TYR A 133 -6.91 -8.68 27.28
N ILE A 134 -7.66 -8.42 26.22
CA ILE A 134 -8.86 -7.59 26.25
C ILE A 134 -10.11 -8.48 26.10
N LYS A 135 -10.91 -8.51 27.15
CA LYS A 135 -12.13 -9.35 27.20
C LYS A 135 -13.34 -8.61 26.63
N ILE A 136 -13.32 -8.33 25.32
CA ILE A 136 -14.46 -7.79 24.57
C ILE A 136 -14.80 -8.72 23.40
N PRO A 137 -16.07 -8.79 22.95
CA PRO A 137 -16.45 -9.52 21.76
C PRO A 137 -15.62 -9.06 20.55
N ASP A 138 -15.22 -9.99 19.70
CA ASP A 138 -14.46 -9.74 18.46
C ASP A 138 -13.15 -8.95 18.65
N ALA A 139 -12.54 -8.97 19.86
CA ALA A 139 -11.29 -8.27 20.17
C ALA A 139 -10.21 -8.54 19.11
N SER A 140 -10.04 -9.78 18.66
CA SER A 140 -9.06 -10.16 17.64
C SER A 140 -9.23 -9.32 16.36
N ARG A 141 -10.44 -9.22 15.83
CA ARG A 141 -10.75 -8.49 14.60
C ARG A 141 -10.67 -6.98 14.81
N ILE A 142 -11.18 -6.47 15.94
CA ILE A 142 -11.11 -5.04 16.28
C ILE A 142 -9.65 -4.58 16.33
N PHE A 143 -8.79 -5.27 17.08
CA PHE A 143 -7.40 -4.88 17.24
C PHE A 143 -6.59 -5.10 15.96
N LEU A 144 -6.87 -6.15 15.19
CA LEU A 144 -6.25 -6.35 13.88
C LEU A 144 -6.47 -5.12 12.98
N MET A 145 -7.73 -4.72 12.80
CA MET A 145 -8.09 -3.61 11.92
C MET A 145 -7.64 -2.25 12.47
N THR A 146 -7.69 -2.05 13.79
CA THR A 146 -7.11 -0.87 14.46
C THR A 146 -5.61 -0.75 14.15
N GLY A 147 -4.88 -1.86 14.21
CA GLY A 147 -3.47 -1.88 13.87
C GLY A 147 -3.20 -1.65 12.38
N MET A 148 -4.03 -2.22 11.49
CA MET A 148 -3.93 -1.96 10.05
C MET A 148 -4.09 -0.47 9.74
N ALA A 149 -5.09 0.19 10.35
CA ALA A 149 -5.32 1.63 10.22
C ALA A 149 -4.15 2.45 10.78
N ALA A 150 -3.65 2.10 11.97
CA ALA A 150 -2.51 2.78 12.58
C ALA A 150 -1.24 2.66 11.73
N GLY A 151 -0.93 1.47 11.21
CA GLY A 151 0.25 1.24 10.37
C GLY A 151 0.18 2.00 9.04
N PHE A 152 -0.95 1.98 8.36
CA PHE A 152 -1.10 2.77 7.14
C PHE A 152 -0.99 4.28 7.42
N ALA A 153 -1.66 4.77 8.49
CA ALA A 153 -1.65 6.18 8.86
C ALA A 153 -0.29 6.65 9.37
N GLY A 154 0.41 5.84 10.17
CA GLY A 154 1.72 6.19 10.71
C GLY A 154 2.76 6.39 9.62
N LEU A 155 2.73 5.59 8.57
CA LEU A 155 3.68 5.71 7.47
C LEU A 155 3.27 6.74 6.41
N PHE A 156 1.98 6.79 6.04
CA PHE A 156 1.48 7.60 4.93
C PHE A 156 0.86 8.93 5.35
N GLN A 157 0.54 9.08 6.64
CA GLN A 157 -0.02 10.28 7.26
C GLN A 157 -1.34 10.76 6.64
N THR A 158 -2.19 9.80 6.29
CA THR A 158 -3.57 10.01 5.83
C THR A 158 -4.54 9.23 6.74
N PRO A 159 -4.85 9.76 7.94
CA PRO A 159 -5.55 8.99 8.98
C PRO A 159 -6.99 8.60 8.60
N LEU A 160 -7.73 9.43 7.86
CA LEU A 160 -9.07 9.08 7.42
C LEU A 160 -9.02 7.96 6.37
N ALA A 161 -8.19 8.13 5.34
CA ALA A 161 -8.02 7.10 4.31
C ALA A 161 -7.55 5.77 4.90
N ALA A 162 -6.60 5.80 5.83
CA ALA A 162 -6.09 4.62 6.52
C ALA A 162 -7.15 3.90 7.34
N THR A 163 -7.99 4.67 8.04
CA THR A 163 -9.13 4.12 8.79
C THR A 163 -10.07 3.39 7.84
N PHE A 164 -10.56 4.05 6.79
CA PHE A 164 -11.50 3.42 5.87
C PHE A 164 -10.87 2.27 5.07
N PHE A 165 -9.58 2.35 4.72
CA PHE A 165 -8.87 1.22 4.14
C PHE A 165 -8.97 -0.04 5.02
N ALA A 166 -8.68 0.08 6.31
CA ALA A 166 -8.77 -1.04 7.23
C ALA A 166 -10.20 -1.60 7.36
N LEU A 167 -11.24 -0.71 7.27
CA LEU A 167 -12.62 -1.10 7.39
C LEU A 167 -13.19 -1.81 6.16
N GLU A 168 -12.64 -1.55 4.96
CA GLU A 168 -13.18 -2.07 3.69
C GLU A 168 -12.32 -3.17 3.05
N VAL A 169 -11.02 -3.27 3.39
CA VAL A 169 -10.09 -4.10 2.65
C VAL A 169 -10.26 -5.61 2.88
N LEU A 170 -10.76 -6.03 4.03
CA LEU A 170 -10.91 -7.47 4.35
C LEU A 170 -12.01 -8.14 3.53
N THR A 171 -13.13 -7.44 3.32
CA THR A 171 -14.28 -7.98 2.58
C THR A 171 -14.79 -6.93 1.59
N VAL A 172 -14.60 -7.19 0.31
CA VAL A 172 -15.03 -6.29 -0.76
C VAL A 172 -16.54 -6.13 -0.75
N GLY A 173 -17.02 -4.89 -0.75
CA GLY A 173 -18.45 -4.58 -0.74
C GLY A 173 -19.09 -4.57 0.63
N GLU A 174 -18.30 -4.72 1.71
CA GLU A 174 -18.76 -4.67 3.09
C GLU A 174 -17.87 -3.75 3.93
N LEU A 175 -18.46 -2.80 4.64
CA LEU A 175 -17.77 -1.91 5.54
C LEU A 175 -17.89 -2.42 6.98
N GLN A 176 -16.77 -2.77 7.59
CA GLN A 176 -16.72 -3.30 8.95
C GLN A 176 -16.68 -2.15 9.97
N LEU A 177 -17.85 -1.70 10.47
CA LEU A 177 -17.94 -0.50 11.31
C LEU A 177 -17.53 -0.72 12.79
N MET A 178 -17.48 -1.96 13.27
CA MET A 178 -17.16 -2.24 14.67
C MET A 178 -15.79 -1.67 15.11
N PRO A 179 -14.71 -1.73 14.32
CA PRO A 179 -13.42 -1.15 14.65
C PRO A 179 -13.30 0.35 14.37
N LEU A 180 -14.31 1.00 13.78
CA LEU A 180 -14.23 2.41 13.35
C LEU A 180 -13.70 3.35 14.44
N TYR A 181 -14.27 3.27 15.63
CA TYR A 181 -13.89 4.13 16.74
C TYR A 181 -12.41 3.98 17.16
N PRO A 182 -11.92 2.80 17.54
CA PRO A 182 -10.52 2.63 17.91
C PRO A 182 -9.56 2.78 16.71
N ALA A 183 -9.97 2.42 15.50
CA ALA A 183 -9.16 2.59 14.30
C ALA A 183 -8.92 4.08 13.97
N LEU A 184 -9.95 4.92 14.11
CA LEU A 184 -9.83 6.35 13.86
C LEU A 184 -8.89 7.02 14.88
N ILE A 185 -9.03 6.70 16.17
CA ILE A 185 -8.14 7.24 17.21
C ILE A 185 -6.70 6.78 16.94
N ALA A 186 -6.49 5.49 16.73
CA ALA A 186 -5.15 4.93 16.54
C ALA A 186 -4.47 5.48 15.27
N SER A 187 -5.21 5.67 14.18
CA SER A 187 -4.67 6.23 12.92
C SER A 187 -4.29 7.70 13.08
N ILE A 188 -5.12 8.52 13.74
CA ILE A 188 -4.79 9.93 14.03
C ILE A 188 -3.54 10.01 14.91
N VAL A 189 -3.49 9.23 15.98
CA VAL A 189 -2.36 9.23 16.91
C VAL A 189 -1.09 8.71 16.24
N ALA A 190 -1.16 7.65 15.42
CA ALA A 190 -0.01 7.12 14.71
C ALA A 190 0.55 8.12 13.69
N SER A 191 -0.32 8.78 12.93
CA SER A 191 0.05 9.85 12.00
C SER A 191 0.72 11.03 12.70
N PHE A 192 0.12 11.50 13.80
CA PHE A 192 0.71 12.57 14.61
C PHE A 192 2.07 12.15 15.21
N THR A 193 2.17 10.95 15.76
CA THR A 193 3.40 10.45 16.38
C THR A 193 4.53 10.33 15.37
N SER A 194 4.31 9.73 14.21
CA SER A 194 5.34 9.58 13.19
C SER A 194 5.79 10.94 12.66
N HIS A 195 4.85 11.89 12.47
CA HIS A 195 5.16 13.25 12.05
C HIS A 195 5.98 14.01 13.11
N ALA A 196 5.56 13.96 14.37
CA ALA A 196 6.26 14.60 15.48
C ALA A 196 7.68 14.05 15.69
N LEU A 197 7.92 12.79 15.31
CA LEU A 197 9.24 12.16 15.31
C LEU A 197 10.05 12.40 14.03
N GLY A 198 9.56 13.21 13.08
CA GLY A 198 10.31 13.70 11.92
C GLY A 198 10.05 12.96 10.61
N LEU A 199 9.01 12.11 10.51
CA LEU A 199 8.60 11.57 9.24
C LEU A 199 7.75 12.61 8.49
N GLU A 200 8.19 13.03 7.31
CA GLU A 200 7.48 14.02 6.52
C GLU A 200 6.27 13.43 5.79
N LYS A 201 5.19 14.22 5.73
CA LYS A 201 3.97 13.89 4.98
C LYS A 201 4.17 14.20 3.50
N PHE A 202 3.87 13.23 2.63
CA PHE A 202 3.68 13.52 1.22
C PHE A 202 2.32 14.20 1.01
N ALA A 203 2.34 15.47 0.59
CA ALA A 203 1.13 16.23 0.26
C ALA A 203 1.44 17.20 -0.88
N VAL A 204 0.53 17.26 -1.86
CA VAL A 204 0.63 18.13 -3.04
C VAL A 204 -0.73 18.82 -3.25
N PRO A 205 -1.05 19.88 -2.48
CA PRO A 205 -2.31 20.58 -2.64
C PRO A 205 -2.47 21.15 -4.07
N LEU A 206 -3.52 20.72 -4.75
CA LEU A 206 -3.83 21.17 -6.11
C LEU A 206 -4.40 22.58 -6.07
N ARG A 207 -3.90 23.45 -6.93
CA ARG A 207 -4.41 24.83 -7.09
C ARG A 207 -5.54 24.90 -8.12
N GLU A 208 -5.53 23.99 -9.09
CA GLU A 208 -6.52 23.92 -10.17
C GLU A 208 -7.69 23.04 -9.78
N THR A 209 -8.88 23.43 -10.20
CA THR A 209 -10.11 22.64 -10.01
C THR A 209 -10.77 22.41 -11.37
N LEU A 210 -11.36 21.22 -11.52
CA LEU A 210 -12.15 20.89 -12.70
C LEU A 210 -13.50 21.62 -12.66
N SER A 211 -13.97 22.04 -13.83
CA SER A 211 -15.30 22.63 -14.00
C SER A 211 -16.39 21.55 -14.05
N TRP A 212 -17.56 21.87 -13.48
CA TRP A 212 -18.73 21.00 -13.51
C TRP A 212 -19.49 21.10 -14.83
N THR A 213 -18.94 20.51 -15.89
CA THR A 213 -19.60 20.42 -17.20
C THR A 213 -19.87 18.96 -17.56
N PRO A 214 -20.89 18.66 -18.36
CA PRO A 214 -21.13 17.29 -18.84
C PRO A 214 -19.90 16.69 -19.55
N GLU A 215 -19.18 17.51 -20.29
CA GLU A 215 -17.93 17.11 -20.96
C GLU A 215 -16.87 16.66 -19.96
N THR A 216 -16.61 17.46 -18.92
CA THR A 216 -15.64 17.11 -17.86
C THR A 216 -16.05 15.82 -17.14
N LEU A 217 -17.32 15.66 -16.82
CA LEU A 217 -17.81 14.45 -16.16
C LEU A 217 -17.60 13.20 -17.02
N ILE A 218 -17.85 13.28 -18.33
CA ILE A 218 -17.58 12.17 -19.26
C ILE A 218 -16.06 11.88 -19.31
N LYS A 219 -15.22 12.91 -19.43
CA LYS A 219 -13.75 12.75 -19.44
C LYS A 219 -13.24 12.09 -18.15
N VAL A 220 -13.74 12.51 -16.99
CA VAL A 220 -13.37 11.91 -15.70
C VAL A 220 -13.88 10.46 -15.61
N ALA A 221 -15.04 10.17 -16.16
CA ALA A 221 -15.55 8.79 -16.22
C ALA A 221 -14.65 7.88 -17.08
N LEU A 222 -14.22 8.36 -18.24
CA LEU A 222 -13.27 7.64 -19.11
C LEU A 222 -11.93 7.44 -18.44
N LEU A 223 -11.42 8.46 -17.72
CA LEU A 223 -10.21 8.34 -16.90
C LEU A 223 -10.36 7.29 -15.79
N GLY A 224 -11.51 7.27 -15.09
CA GLY A 224 -11.81 6.26 -14.08
C GLY A 224 -11.77 4.84 -14.63
N LEU A 225 -12.28 4.64 -15.86
CA LEU A 225 -12.19 3.34 -16.56
C LEU A 225 -10.73 3.01 -16.91
N ALA A 226 -9.97 3.93 -17.49
CA ALA A 226 -8.57 3.72 -17.87
C ALA A 226 -7.69 3.39 -16.66
N PHE A 227 -7.81 4.16 -15.58
CA PHE A 227 -7.08 3.92 -14.32
C PHE A 227 -7.53 2.62 -13.65
N GLY A 228 -8.83 2.34 -13.70
CA GLY A 228 -9.38 1.08 -13.24
C GLY A 228 -8.78 -0.12 -13.94
N LEU A 229 -8.70 -0.08 -15.27
CA LEU A 229 -8.08 -1.14 -16.08
C LEU A 229 -6.58 -1.29 -15.77
N ALA A 230 -5.84 -0.20 -15.58
CA ALA A 230 -4.43 -0.24 -15.21
C ALA A 230 -4.23 -0.92 -13.82
N GLY A 231 -5.08 -0.61 -12.84
CA GLY A 231 -5.05 -1.26 -11.52
C GLY A 231 -5.37 -2.76 -11.60
N LYS A 232 -6.38 -3.14 -12.41
CA LYS A 232 -6.71 -4.56 -12.62
C LYS A 232 -5.63 -5.29 -13.40
N LEU A 233 -5.01 -4.64 -14.40
CA LEU A 233 -3.86 -5.19 -15.11
C LEU A 233 -2.72 -5.52 -14.14
N PHE A 234 -2.41 -4.61 -13.21
CA PHE A 234 -1.41 -4.87 -12.18
C PHE A 234 -1.79 -6.09 -11.32
N ALA A 235 -3.01 -6.13 -10.79
CA ALA A 235 -3.47 -7.19 -9.89
C ALA A 235 -3.46 -8.57 -10.58
N VAL A 236 -3.98 -8.65 -11.80
CA VAL A 236 -4.02 -9.90 -12.59
C VAL A 236 -2.60 -10.34 -12.94
N SER A 237 -1.76 -9.42 -13.43
CA SER A 237 -0.36 -9.72 -13.78
C SER A 237 0.42 -10.23 -12.57
N LEU A 238 0.25 -9.60 -11.40
CA LEU A 238 0.91 -10.02 -10.16
C LEU A 238 0.46 -11.42 -9.73
N SER A 239 -0.85 -11.67 -9.71
CA SER A 239 -1.40 -12.98 -9.33
C SER A 239 -0.96 -14.08 -10.30
N TRP A 240 -1.05 -13.81 -11.61
CA TRP A 240 -0.64 -14.75 -12.63
C TRP A 240 0.85 -15.04 -12.57
N LEU A 241 1.70 -14.00 -12.53
CA LEU A 241 3.15 -14.17 -12.54
C LEU A 241 3.64 -14.87 -11.27
N LYS A 242 3.11 -14.54 -10.09
CA LYS A 242 3.42 -15.26 -8.83
C LYS A 242 3.19 -16.76 -8.97
N LYS A 243 2.05 -17.16 -9.53
CA LYS A 243 1.70 -18.59 -9.74
C LYS A 243 2.62 -19.25 -10.76
N THR A 244 2.79 -18.62 -11.92
CA THR A 244 3.59 -19.16 -13.02
C THR A 244 5.05 -19.34 -12.62
N VAL A 245 5.65 -18.31 -12.01
CA VAL A 245 7.05 -18.36 -11.57
C VAL A 245 7.25 -19.40 -10.45
N ALA A 246 6.29 -19.57 -9.55
CA ALA A 246 6.35 -20.61 -8.52
C ALA A 246 6.25 -22.03 -9.10
N GLN A 247 5.54 -22.22 -10.22
CA GLN A 247 5.45 -23.49 -10.93
C GLN A 247 6.71 -23.80 -11.75
N VAL A 248 7.22 -22.81 -12.50
CA VAL A 248 8.39 -22.96 -13.37
C VAL A 248 9.69 -23.03 -12.56
N LEU A 249 9.79 -22.27 -11.50
CA LEU A 249 10.94 -22.18 -10.59
C LEU A 249 10.49 -22.47 -9.15
N PRO A 250 10.19 -23.74 -8.80
CA PRO A 250 9.63 -24.11 -7.49
C PRO A 250 10.63 -23.88 -6.34
N ASN A 251 11.93 -23.95 -6.61
CA ASN A 251 12.95 -23.63 -5.62
C ASN A 251 13.06 -22.10 -5.43
N PRO A 252 12.69 -21.56 -4.25
CA PRO A 252 12.67 -20.11 -4.02
C PRO A 252 14.07 -19.46 -4.09
N TYR A 253 15.15 -20.20 -3.81
CA TYR A 253 16.50 -19.67 -3.95
C TYR A 253 16.87 -19.47 -5.42
N ILE A 254 16.61 -20.48 -6.27
CA ILE A 254 16.87 -20.38 -7.72
C ILE A 254 16.01 -19.29 -8.33
N ARG A 255 14.73 -19.25 -7.96
CA ARG A 255 13.77 -18.28 -8.44
C ARG A 255 14.23 -16.84 -8.18
N ILE A 256 14.54 -16.51 -6.92
CA ILE A 256 14.90 -15.14 -6.55
C ILE A 256 16.26 -14.73 -7.10
N ALA A 257 17.21 -15.68 -7.19
CA ALA A 257 18.55 -15.42 -7.76
C ALA A 257 18.48 -15.15 -9.26
N LEU A 258 17.82 -16.01 -10.03
CA LEU A 258 17.73 -15.86 -11.50
C LEU A 258 16.97 -14.59 -11.89
N ILE A 259 15.79 -14.38 -11.28
CA ILE A 259 14.98 -13.19 -11.58
C ILE A 259 15.69 -11.95 -11.08
N GLY A 260 16.30 -11.99 -9.90
CA GLY A 260 17.06 -10.87 -9.34
C GLY A 260 18.26 -10.49 -10.20
N ALA A 261 19.00 -11.46 -10.72
CA ALA A 261 20.10 -11.20 -11.67
C ALA A 261 19.61 -10.56 -12.97
N GLY A 262 18.51 -11.09 -13.54
CA GLY A 262 17.88 -10.50 -14.72
C GLY A 262 17.41 -9.07 -14.49
N LEU A 263 16.72 -8.82 -13.36
CA LEU A 263 16.29 -7.48 -12.95
C LEU A 263 17.48 -6.53 -12.79
N SER A 264 18.58 -6.99 -12.15
CA SER A 264 19.78 -6.19 -11.97
C SER A 264 20.34 -5.71 -13.32
N LEU A 265 20.47 -6.61 -14.29
CA LEU A 265 21.00 -6.29 -15.62
C LEU A 265 20.11 -5.29 -16.36
N VAL A 266 18.79 -5.52 -16.36
CA VAL A 266 17.85 -4.64 -17.07
C VAL A 266 17.80 -3.26 -16.40
N LEU A 267 17.65 -3.20 -15.08
CA LEU A 267 17.61 -1.94 -14.35
C LEU A 267 18.92 -1.14 -14.47
N LEU A 268 20.06 -1.85 -14.49
CA LEU A 268 21.36 -1.24 -14.74
C LEU A 268 21.43 -0.64 -16.15
N THR A 269 20.99 -1.38 -17.17
CA THR A 269 20.95 -0.91 -18.55
C THR A 269 20.09 0.35 -18.69
N LEU A 270 18.89 0.36 -18.08
CA LEU A 270 18.02 1.54 -18.09
C LEU A 270 18.65 2.74 -17.40
N GLN A 271 19.39 2.52 -16.31
CA GLN A 271 20.12 3.57 -15.61
C GLN A 271 21.24 4.15 -16.47
N LEU A 272 22.06 3.30 -17.07
CA LEU A 272 23.19 3.71 -17.92
C LEU A 272 22.74 4.42 -19.20
N THR A 273 21.65 3.98 -19.79
CA THR A 273 21.06 4.58 -21.01
C THR A 273 20.19 5.82 -20.71
N LYS A 274 20.05 6.20 -19.42
CA LYS A 274 19.21 7.34 -18.97
C LYS A 274 17.73 7.20 -19.41
N VAL A 275 17.26 5.99 -19.65
CA VAL A 275 15.85 5.72 -20.00
C VAL A 275 14.93 5.98 -18.81
N GLY A 276 15.42 5.83 -17.58
CA GLY A 276 14.66 6.13 -16.37
C GLY A 276 15.04 5.20 -15.21
N THR A 277 14.61 5.58 -14.00
CA THR A 277 14.85 4.81 -12.78
C THR A 277 13.52 4.26 -12.26
N TYR A 278 13.32 2.94 -12.38
CA TYR A 278 12.09 2.24 -11.98
C TYR A 278 12.28 1.37 -10.73
N SER A 279 13.46 1.40 -10.14
CA SER A 279 13.79 0.72 -8.89
C SER A 279 13.20 1.45 -7.66
N GLY A 280 13.07 0.73 -6.54
CA GLY A 280 12.57 1.27 -5.27
C GLY A 280 11.09 1.63 -5.28
N LEU A 281 10.69 2.60 -4.48
CA LEU A 281 9.31 3.02 -4.29
C LEU A 281 8.64 3.55 -5.58
N GLY A 282 9.36 4.30 -6.39
CA GLY A 282 8.81 5.07 -7.50
C GLY A 282 8.44 6.51 -7.11
N THR A 283 8.91 6.97 -5.93
CA THR A 283 8.71 8.36 -5.49
C THR A 283 9.33 9.38 -6.44
N ASN A 284 10.44 9.02 -7.09
CA ASN A 284 11.03 9.83 -8.17
C ASN A 284 10.08 10.06 -9.35
N LEU A 285 9.28 9.07 -9.73
CA LEU A 285 8.26 9.21 -10.77
C LEU A 285 7.10 10.07 -10.31
N ILE A 286 6.67 9.90 -9.06
CA ILE A 286 5.63 10.71 -8.43
C ILE A 286 6.10 12.18 -8.35
N ASP A 287 7.34 12.41 -7.91
CA ASP A 287 7.92 13.73 -7.77
C ASP A 287 7.95 14.49 -9.11
N VAL A 288 8.47 13.86 -10.17
CA VAL A 288 8.50 14.46 -11.51
C VAL A 288 7.09 14.70 -12.05
N ALA A 289 6.15 13.77 -11.82
CA ALA A 289 4.77 13.92 -12.24
C ALA A 289 4.08 15.13 -11.60
N PHE A 290 4.28 15.40 -10.30
CA PHE A 290 3.60 16.48 -9.60
C PHE A 290 4.36 17.81 -9.57
N HIS A 291 5.68 17.82 -9.58
CA HIS A 291 6.46 19.06 -9.58
C HIS A 291 6.77 19.59 -10.98
N GLN A 292 6.88 18.71 -11.98
CA GLN A 292 7.21 19.11 -13.34
C GLN A 292 6.05 18.88 -14.33
N GLY A 293 5.05 18.10 -13.98
CA GLY A 293 3.95 17.73 -14.88
C GLY A 293 4.40 16.88 -16.08
N ILE A 294 5.51 16.13 -15.92
CA ILE A 294 6.14 15.38 -16.99
C ILE A 294 6.15 13.88 -16.65
N ALA A 295 5.80 13.06 -17.62
CA ALA A 295 6.03 11.62 -17.60
C ALA A 295 6.21 11.13 -19.05
N ARG A 296 7.03 10.10 -19.22
CA ARG A 296 7.13 9.41 -20.51
C ARG A 296 5.94 8.48 -20.68
N SER A 297 5.50 8.28 -21.91
CA SER A 297 4.32 7.44 -22.22
C SER A 297 4.43 5.99 -21.71
N TYR A 298 5.63 5.50 -21.45
CA TYR A 298 5.91 4.15 -20.97
C TYR A 298 6.24 4.04 -19.48
N ASP A 299 6.34 5.16 -18.72
CA ASP A 299 6.77 5.13 -17.31
C ASP A 299 5.83 4.29 -16.45
N TRP A 300 4.52 4.42 -16.65
CA TRP A 300 3.51 3.67 -15.91
C TRP A 300 3.61 2.15 -16.13
N ILE A 301 3.86 1.72 -17.39
CA ILE A 301 3.93 0.30 -17.71
C ILE A 301 5.26 -0.33 -17.26
N LEU A 302 6.37 0.39 -17.37
CA LEU A 302 7.65 -0.10 -16.88
C LEU A 302 7.63 -0.21 -15.35
N LYS A 303 7.05 0.78 -14.64
CA LYS A 303 6.89 0.69 -13.18
C LYS A 303 6.02 -0.51 -12.79
N LEU A 304 4.92 -0.75 -13.50
CA LEU A 304 4.07 -1.92 -13.32
C LEU A 304 4.87 -3.22 -13.50
N LEU A 305 5.56 -3.37 -14.62
CA LEU A 305 6.30 -4.59 -14.96
C LEU A 305 7.40 -4.89 -13.94
N PHE A 306 8.24 -3.91 -13.60
CA PHE A 306 9.33 -4.12 -12.64
C PHE A 306 8.80 -4.45 -11.24
N THR A 307 7.70 -3.84 -10.81
CA THR A 307 7.10 -4.15 -9.51
C THR A 307 6.51 -5.56 -9.50
N VAL A 308 5.75 -5.92 -10.51
CA VAL A 308 5.15 -7.26 -10.64
C VAL A 308 6.23 -8.34 -10.66
N VAL A 309 7.30 -8.14 -11.43
CA VAL A 309 8.43 -9.11 -11.52
C VAL A 309 9.16 -9.21 -10.19
N THR A 310 9.49 -8.08 -9.55
CA THR A 310 10.21 -8.05 -8.28
C THR A 310 9.45 -8.80 -7.19
N ILE A 311 8.16 -8.51 -7.01
CA ILE A 311 7.34 -9.15 -5.97
C ILE A 311 7.12 -10.64 -6.29
N SER A 312 6.94 -10.99 -7.57
CA SER A 312 6.73 -12.38 -7.99
C SER A 312 7.97 -13.25 -7.80
N ALA A 313 9.16 -12.67 -7.85
CA ALA A 313 10.41 -13.35 -7.53
C ALA A 313 10.52 -13.75 -6.04
N GLY A 314 9.86 -12.98 -5.15
CA GLY A 314 9.86 -13.22 -3.70
C GLY A 314 10.53 -12.12 -2.87
N TYR A 315 10.92 -11.00 -3.50
CA TYR A 315 11.38 -9.80 -2.76
C TYR A 315 10.26 -9.24 -1.90
N GLN A 316 10.65 -8.70 -0.74
CA GLN A 316 9.72 -8.17 0.25
C GLN A 316 9.51 -6.67 0.05
N GLY A 317 8.28 -6.24 0.26
CA GLY A 317 7.82 -4.87 0.13
C GLY A 317 6.33 -4.84 -0.19
N GLY A 318 5.75 -3.64 -0.27
CA GLY A 318 4.35 -3.43 -0.60
C GLY A 318 4.13 -3.14 -2.10
N GLU A 319 2.88 -3.06 -2.49
CA GLU A 319 2.43 -2.74 -3.85
C GLU A 319 1.94 -1.29 -3.99
N VAL A 320 1.62 -0.61 -2.88
CA VAL A 320 0.80 0.61 -2.86
C VAL A 320 1.54 1.82 -3.47
N THR A 321 2.75 2.18 -2.99
CA THR A 321 3.50 3.30 -3.59
C THR A 321 3.77 3.10 -5.09
N PRO A 322 4.15 1.90 -5.58
CA PRO A 322 4.19 1.63 -7.02
C PRO A 322 2.88 1.89 -7.76
N LEU A 323 1.73 1.51 -7.18
CA LEU A 323 0.42 1.79 -7.77
C LEU A 323 0.13 3.30 -7.87
N PHE A 324 0.55 4.06 -6.87
CA PHE A 324 0.48 5.52 -6.91
C PHE A 324 1.35 6.09 -8.04
N ALA A 325 2.57 5.61 -8.21
CA ALA A 325 3.45 6.04 -9.28
C ALA A 325 2.90 5.69 -10.67
N ILE A 326 2.34 4.48 -10.83
CA ILE A 326 1.67 4.04 -12.05
C ILE A 326 0.49 4.97 -12.38
N GLY A 327 -0.36 5.26 -11.39
CA GLY A 327 -1.52 6.12 -11.57
C GLY A 327 -1.15 7.56 -11.91
N ALA A 328 -0.18 8.13 -11.19
CA ALA A 328 0.29 9.49 -11.44
C ALA A 328 0.88 9.65 -12.86
N THR A 329 1.79 8.76 -13.25
CA THR A 329 2.46 8.83 -14.57
C THR A 329 1.50 8.54 -15.73
N LEU A 330 0.56 7.61 -15.56
CA LEU A 330 -0.51 7.38 -16.53
C LEU A 330 -1.43 8.61 -16.64
N GLY A 331 -1.73 9.28 -15.52
CA GLY A 331 -2.52 10.50 -15.48
C GLY A 331 -1.85 11.65 -16.23
N VAL A 332 -0.55 11.87 -16.02
CA VAL A 332 0.23 12.86 -16.79
C VAL A 332 0.18 12.56 -18.29
N PHE A 333 0.27 11.31 -18.68
CA PHE A 333 0.23 10.89 -20.08
C PHE A 333 -1.16 11.11 -20.73
N LEU A 334 -2.25 10.83 -20.00
CA LEU A 334 -3.62 10.94 -20.53
C LEU A 334 -4.19 12.38 -20.51
N ALA A 335 -3.72 13.23 -19.61
CA ALA A 335 -4.28 14.57 -19.40
C ALA A 335 -4.29 15.44 -20.67
N PRO A 336 -3.19 15.56 -21.45
CA PRO A 336 -3.17 16.37 -22.67
C PRO A 336 -4.13 15.85 -23.74
N MET A 337 -4.34 14.51 -23.81
CA MET A 337 -5.24 13.92 -24.79
C MET A 337 -6.71 14.30 -24.56
N LEU A 338 -7.06 14.63 -23.32
CA LEU A 338 -8.41 15.02 -22.92
C LEU A 338 -8.54 16.54 -22.71
N GLY A 339 -7.45 17.30 -22.85
CA GLY A 339 -7.44 18.73 -22.59
C GLY A 339 -7.79 19.08 -21.14
N LEU A 340 -7.34 18.28 -20.18
CA LEU A 340 -7.57 18.48 -18.74
C LEU A 340 -6.27 18.88 -18.03
N PRO A 341 -6.37 19.58 -16.87
CA PRO A 341 -5.20 19.96 -16.07
C PRO A 341 -4.37 18.74 -15.64
N VAL A 342 -3.09 18.74 -15.99
CA VAL A 342 -2.19 17.57 -15.83
C VAL A 342 -2.12 17.08 -14.39
N LEU A 343 -1.92 18.01 -13.42
CA LEU A 343 -1.76 17.63 -12.01
C LEU A 343 -3.04 17.06 -11.42
N VAL A 344 -4.21 17.56 -11.85
CA VAL A 344 -5.50 17.03 -11.37
C VAL A 344 -5.72 15.61 -11.89
N VAL A 345 -5.44 15.38 -13.18
CA VAL A 345 -5.58 14.03 -13.77
C VAL A 345 -4.57 13.05 -13.17
N ALA A 346 -3.32 13.50 -12.92
CA ALA A 346 -2.31 12.72 -12.23
C ALA A 346 -2.76 12.30 -10.82
N ALA A 347 -3.38 13.23 -10.07
CA ALA A 347 -3.90 12.96 -8.73
C ALA A 347 -5.08 11.97 -8.76
N ILE A 348 -6.01 12.13 -9.70
CA ILE A 348 -7.11 11.18 -9.91
C ILE A 348 -6.56 9.79 -10.25
N GLY A 349 -5.54 9.72 -11.12
CA GLY A 349 -4.87 8.46 -11.47
C GLY A 349 -4.19 7.80 -10.28
N TYR A 350 -3.45 8.59 -9.48
CA TYR A 350 -2.80 8.16 -8.25
C TYR A 350 -3.76 7.41 -7.32
N ALA A 351 -4.93 7.98 -7.05
CA ALA A 351 -5.92 7.39 -6.18
C ALA A 351 -6.66 6.20 -6.85
N SER A 352 -7.12 6.38 -8.11
CA SER A 352 -8.02 5.42 -8.77
C SER A 352 -7.32 4.10 -9.13
N VAL A 353 -6.04 4.13 -9.54
CA VAL A 353 -5.26 2.91 -9.82
C VAL A 353 -5.08 2.09 -8.55
N PHE A 354 -4.75 2.74 -7.43
CA PHE A 354 -4.66 2.10 -6.12
C PHE A 354 -6.00 1.47 -5.72
N GLY A 355 -7.10 2.25 -5.78
CA GLY A 355 -8.44 1.77 -5.41
C GLY A 355 -8.88 0.56 -6.21
N SER A 356 -8.64 0.58 -7.52
CA SER A 356 -8.95 -0.56 -8.39
C SER A 356 -8.12 -1.79 -8.05
N ALA A 357 -6.81 -1.66 -7.90
CA ALA A 357 -5.91 -2.78 -7.61
C ALA A 357 -6.17 -3.44 -6.25
N THR A 358 -6.53 -2.64 -5.24
CA THR A 358 -6.87 -3.11 -3.89
C THR A 358 -8.34 -3.49 -3.72
N THR A 359 -9.17 -3.14 -4.70
CA THR A 359 -10.64 -3.29 -4.67
C THR A 359 -11.24 -2.58 -3.44
N THR A 360 -10.81 -1.33 -3.20
CA THR A 360 -11.31 -0.42 -2.17
C THR A 360 -11.91 0.82 -2.80
N LEU A 361 -12.90 1.43 -2.15
CA LEU A 361 -13.64 2.60 -2.68
C LEU A 361 -13.37 3.86 -1.87
N LEU A 362 -13.60 3.81 -0.55
CA LEU A 362 -13.55 5.00 0.30
C LEU A 362 -12.11 5.46 0.55
N ALA A 363 -11.20 4.52 0.77
CA ALA A 363 -9.79 4.85 1.02
C ALA A 363 -9.16 5.67 -0.12
N PRO A 364 -9.24 5.30 -1.41
CA PRO A 364 -8.65 6.09 -2.48
C PRO A 364 -9.30 7.47 -2.64
N ILE A 365 -10.61 7.59 -2.43
CA ILE A 365 -11.30 8.90 -2.44
C ILE A 365 -10.73 9.81 -1.34
N LEU A 366 -10.58 9.28 -0.13
CA LEU A 366 -10.05 10.03 1.01
C LEU A 366 -8.55 10.33 0.85
N ILE A 367 -7.76 9.44 0.24
CA ILE A 367 -6.37 9.75 -0.18
C ILE A 367 -6.37 10.98 -1.09
N GLY A 368 -7.29 11.04 -2.06
CA GLY A 368 -7.45 12.20 -2.93
C GLY A 368 -7.63 13.50 -2.14
N GLY A 369 -8.48 13.49 -1.11
CA GLY A 369 -8.71 14.64 -0.24
C GLY A 369 -7.53 14.98 0.66
N GLU A 370 -6.96 13.98 1.37
CA GLU A 370 -5.91 14.21 2.38
C GLU A 370 -4.53 14.53 1.78
N VAL A 371 -4.25 14.09 0.54
CA VAL A 371 -2.97 14.34 -0.16
C VAL A 371 -3.05 15.54 -1.08
N PHE A 372 -4.15 15.69 -1.82
CA PHE A 372 -4.26 16.67 -2.91
C PHE A 372 -5.23 17.82 -2.61
N GLY A 373 -5.94 17.78 -1.47
CA GLY A 373 -6.96 18.76 -1.10
C GLY A 373 -8.36 18.36 -1.57
N TYR A 374 -9.36 18.91 -0.87
CA TYR A 374 -10.76 18.51 -1.03
C TYR A 374 -11.50 19.19 -2.20
N ALA A 375 -10.90 20.19 -2.84
CA ALA A 375 -11.55 20.97 -3.91
C ALA A 375 -12.00 20.08 -5.11
N ASN A 376 -11.21 19.08 -5.47
CA ASN A 376 -11.53 18.13 -6.54
C ASN A 376 -12.14 16.82 -6.04
N LEU A 377 -12.53 16.71 -4.76
CA LEU A 377 -13.03 15.46 -4.17
C LEU A 377 -14.15 14.79 -4.97
N PRO A 378 -15.16 15.51 -5.50
CA PRO A 378 -16.22 14.89 -6.28
C PRO A 378 -15.72 14.16 -7.53
N PHE A 379 -14.66 14.64 -8.17
CA PHE A 379 -14.07 13.98 -9.34
C PHE A 379 -13.28 12.73 -8.95
N PHE A 380 -12.66 12.71 -7.76
CA PHE A 380 -12.11 11.48 -7.18
C PHE A 380 -13.22 10.47 -6.91
N VAL A 381 -14.38 10.89 -6.39
CA VAL A 381 -15.53 10.00 -6.19
C VAL A 381 -15.95 9.33 -7.49
N ILE A 382 -16.13 10.11 -8.57
CA ILE A 382 -16.56 9.59 -9.88
C ILE A 382 -15.54 8.58 -10.42
N ALA A 383 -14.27 8.98 -10.50
CA ALA A 383 -13.24 8.13 -11.09
C ALA A 383 -12.99 6.85 -10.27
N CYS A 384 -12.90 6.96 -8.93
CA CYS A 384 -12.70 5.81 -8.06
C CYS A 384 -13.93 4.87 -8.05
N ALA A 385 -15.15 5.41 -8.11
CA ALA A 385 -16.35 4.60 -8.19
C ALA A 385 -16.40 3.77 -9.48
N ILE A 386 -16.06 4.38 -10.62
CA ILE A 386 -15.99 3.66 -11.91
C ILE A 386 -14.88 2.60 -11.87
N ALA A 387 -13.70 2.96 -11.36
CA ALA A 387 -12.59 2.02 -11.21
C ALA A 387 -12.94 0.83 -10.28
N TYR A 388 -13.75 1.09 -9.24
CA TYR A 388 -14.24 0.06 -8.32
C TYR A 388 -15.28 -0.87 -8.93
N CYS A 389 -16.03 -0.44 -9.97
CA CYS A 389 -17.03 -1.28 -10.64
C CYS A 389 -16.44 -2.43 -11.47
N LEU A 390 -15.12 -2.42 -11.74
CA LEU A 390 -14.43 -3.50 -12.45
C LEU A 390 -14.43 -4.81 -11.63
N PRO A 391 -14.12 -5.98 -12.25
CA PRO A 391 -14.20 -7.28 -11.59
C PRO A 391 -13.52 -7.30 -10.23
N LYS A 392 -14.27 -7.69 -9.19
CA LYS A 392 -13.83 -7.61 -7.78
C LYS A 392 -12.88 -8.75 -7.39
N GLU A 393 -12.90 -9.84 -8.15
CA GLU A 393 -12.01 -10.99 -7.97
C GLU A 393 -10.55 -10.66 -8.36
N TRP A 394 -10.35 -9.60 -9.16
CA TRP A 394 -9.03 -9.12 -9.58
C TRP A 394 -8.49 -8.12 -8.57
N SER A 395 -7.91 -8.65 -7.49
CA SER A 395 -7.29 -7.87 -6.43
C SER A 395 -5.85 -8.32 -6.19
N ILE A 396 -4.98 -7.38 -5.75
CA ILE A 396 -3.63 -7.72 -5.29
C ILE A 396 -3.66 -8.59 -4.03
N TYR A 397 -4.76 -8.60 -3.29
CA TYR A 397 -4.94 -9.32 -2.04
C TYR A 397 -5.71 -10.63 -2.26
N SER A 398 -4.98 -11.72 -2.48
CA SER A 398 -5.58 -13.05 -2.70
C SER A 398 -6.40 -13.60 -1.51
N GLY A 399 -6.20 -13.02 -0.31
CA GLY A 399 -6.95 -13.39 0.90
C GLY A 399 -8.28 -12.68 1.08
N GLN A 400 -8.57 -11.65 0.27
CA GLN A 400 -9.77 -10.85 0.32
C GLN A 400 -11.02 -11.70 0.00
N LYS A 401 -12.12 -11.48 0.72
CA LYS A 401 -13.42 -12.08 0.40
C LYS A 401 -14.27 -11.07 -0.38
N VAL A 402 -15.13 -11.55 -1.25
CA VAL A 402 -16.19 -10.74 -1.85
C VAL A 402 -17.47 -11.00 -1.07
N ALA A 403 -18.17 -9.96 -0.64
CA ALA A 403 -19.44 -10.09 0.05
C ALA A 403 -20.42 -10.88 -0.82
N LYS A 404 -21.07 -11.88 -0.24
CA LYS A 404 -22.17 -12.58 -0.93
C LYS A 404 -23.35 -11.62 -1.00
N LYS A 405 -23.90 -11.45 -2.20
CA LYS A 405 -25.17 -10.76 -2.40
C LYS A 405 -26.31 -11.49 -1.71
#